data_d30eacff5f36aa9959ab84c1567fcd6b
#
_entry.id   d30eacff5f36aa9959ab84c1567fcd6b
#
_cell.length_a   1.000
_cell.length_b   1.000
_cell.length_c   1.000
_cell.angle_alpha   90.00
_cell.angle_beta   90.00
_cell.angle_gamma   90.00
#
_symmetry.space_group_name_H-M   'P 1'
#
loop_
_entity.id
_entity.type
_entity.pdbx_description
1 polymer ?
#
loop_
_entity_poly.entity_id
_entity_poly.type
_entity_poly.pdbx_seq_one_letter_code
_entity_poly.pdbx_strand_id
1 'polypeptide(L)'
;MKILITGGAGFIGTNCTVSFAGKGHDVVVFDNLSRLGSEKNIQWIRDECSAVFEKGDLRDSSALINVITKKGPFDLILHLGAQVAVTSSVENPREDFEINALGTFNLLEAVRLYNPKAVLICASTNKVYGEMRDLDIQEEANRYCYRNLSSGIDENRNLDFHSPYGCSKGAADQYCCDYARIYGLKTVVMRQSCIYGYRQFGVEDQGWVAWFCIAVALGKQITIYGDGKQVRDVLFIDDLVSLYELTYDNIGKVAGGIFNIGGGPDNTLSLHELIAHLETLCERDIPLRYEDWRPGDQKVFVSDISLAERELGWKPTVRPDQGVRKLFRWVYENKNIFL
;
A
#
# COMPACT_ATOMS: atom_id res chain seq x y z
N MET A 1 -4.44 -23.02 0.41
CA MET A 1 -5.52 -22.03 0.62
C MET A 1 -6.10 -21.60 -0.71
N LYS A 2 -7.36 -21.19 -0.69
CA LYS A 2 -7.98 -20.46 -1.80
C LYS A 2 -8.07 -18.97 -1.46
N ILE A 3 -7.49 -18.13 -2.29
CA ILE A 3 -7.25 -16.71 -1.96
C ILE A 3 -7.93 -15.82 -3.02
N LEU A 4 -8.68 -14.82 -2.58
CA LEU A 4 -9.16 -13.74 -3.44
C LEU A 4 -8.31 -12.48 -3.20
N ILE A 5 -7.81 -11.86 -4.28
CA ILE A 5 -7.08 -10.60 -4.20
C ILE A 5 -7.82 -9.56 -5.03
N THR A 6 -8.53 -8.64 -4.37
CA THR A 6 -9.10 -7.48 -5.08
C THR A 6 -8.01 -6.44 -5.30
N GLY A 7 -8.00 -5.79 -6.46
CA GLY A 7 -6.86 -4.97 -6.87
C GLY A 7 -5.61 -5.82 -7.19
N GLY A 8 -5.82 -7.09 -7.57
CA GLY A 8 -4.75 -8.05 -7.72
C GLY A 8 -3.84 -7.81 -8.93
N ALA A 9 -4.24 -6.98 -9.89
CA ALA A 9 -3.39 -6.50 -10.99
C ALA A 9 -2.63 -5.20 -10.65
N GLY A 10 -2.90 -4.61 -9.47
CA GLY A 10 -2.12 -3.49 -8.94
C GLY A 10 -0.75 -3.94 -8.42
N PHE A 11 0.07 -2.99 -7.99
CA PHE A 11 1.44 -3.22 -7.51
C PHE A 11 1.53 -4.29 -6.41
N ILE A 12 0.85 -4.07 -5.28
CA ILE A 12 0.90 -4.99 -4.14
C ILE A 12 0.23 -6.31 -4.52
N GLY A 13 -0.94 -6.25 -5.15
CA GLY A 13 -1.71 -7.43 -5.53
C GLY A 13 -0.95 -8.38 -6.46
N THR A 14 -0.22 -7.85 -7.42
CA THR A 14 0.59 -8.63 -8.36
C THR A 14 1.69 -9.42 -7.65
N ASN A 15 2.41 -8.78 -6.72
CA ASN A 15 3.46 -9.44 -5.94
C ASN A 15 2.87 -10.52 -5.01
N CYS A 16 1.73 -10.23 -4.36
CA CYS A 16 1.02 -11.22 -3.55
C CYS A 16 0.55 -12.41 -4.40
N THR A 17 -0.03 -12.13 -5.58
CA THR A 17 -0.54 -13.16 -6.49
C THR A 17 0.54 -14.17 -6.86
N VAL A 18 1.69 -13.68 -7.34
CA VAL A 18 2.79 -14.55 -7.77
C VAL A 18 3.42 -15.29 -6.59
N SER A 19 3.61 -14.60 -5.44
CA SER A 19 4.16 -15.23 -4.24
C SER A 19 3.27 -16.35 -3.73
N PHE A 20 1.96 -16.12 -3.58
CA PHE A 20 1.03 -17.14 -3.07
C PHE A 20 0.81 -18.29 -4.06
N ALA A 21 0.67 -18.01 -5.34
CA ALA A 21 0.57 -19.04 -6.36
C ALA A 21 1.84 -19.90 -6.42
N GLY A 22 3.03 -19.28 -6.31
CA GLY A 22 4.32 -20.00 -6.24
C GLY A 22 4.47 -20.92 -5.01
N LYS A 23 3.70 -20.65 -3.94
CA LYS A 23 3.59 -21.53 -2.75
C LYS A 23 2.49 -22.60 -2.87
N GLY A 24 1.86 -22.73 -4.04
CA GLY A 24 0.82 -23.74 -4.31
C GLY A 24 -0.57 -23.36 -3.81
N HIS A 25 -0.86 -22.07 -3.63
CA HIS A 25 -2.21 -21.62 -3.29
C HIS A 25 -3.03 -21.34 -4.54
N ASP A 26 -4.35 -21.58 -4.47
CA ASP A 26 -5.29 -21.23 -5.52
C ASP A 26 -5.63 -19.75 -5.44
N VAL A 27 -5.13 -18.94 -6.37
CA VAL A 27 -5.31 -17.48 -6.33
C VAL A 27 -6.29 -17.02 -7.41
N VAL A 28 -7.27 -16.22 -7.00
CA VAL A 28 -8.20 -15.50 -7.87
C VAL A 28 -7.90 -14.01 -7.76
N VAL A 29 -7.57 -13.40 -8.87
CA VAL A 29 -7.32 -11.96 -9.04
C VAL A 29 -8.60 -11.29 -9.49
N PHE A 30 -9.11 -10.32 -8.74
CA PHE A 30 -10.25 -9.49 -9.11
C PHE A 30 -9.79 -8.03 -9.31
N ASP A 31 -9.93 -7.50 -10.54
CA ASP A 31 -9.43 -6.17 -10.89
C ASP A 31 -10.19 -5.62 -12.11
N ASN A 32 -10.40 -4.30 -12.17
CA ASN A 32 -11.01 -3.64 -13.32
C ASN A 32 -10.01 -3.15 -14.38
N LEU A 33 -8.69 -3.25 -14.07
CA LEU A 33 -7.57 -2.82 -14.91
C LEU A 33 -7.53 -1.30 -15.19
N SER A 34 -8.14 -0.49 -14.33
CA SER A 34 -8.17 0.97 -14.52
C SER A 34 -6.83 1.65 -14.23
N ARG A 35 -5.96 1.01 -13.49
CA ARG A 35 -4.69 1.58 -13.03
C ARG A 35 -3.60 1.44 -14.09
N LEU A 36 -2.75 2.47 -14.24
CA LEU A 36 -1.58 2.40 -15.11
C LEU A 36 -0.72 1.18 -14.75
N GLY A 37 -0.35 0.38 -15.77
CA GLY A 37 0.47 -0.81 -15.63
C GLY A 37 -0.30 -2.08 -15.24
N SER A 38 -1.59 -2.02 -14.86
CA SER A 38 -2.38 -3.21 -14.48
C SER A 38 -2.49 -4.24 -15.60
N GLU A 39 -2.61 -3.80 -16.86
CA GLU A 39 -2.62 -4.72 -18.01
C GLU A 39 -1.28 -5.43 -18.19
N LYS A 40 -0.16 -4.71 -17.99
CA LYS A 40 1.20 -5.29 -18.03
C LYS A 40 1.42 -6.25 -16.87
N ASN A 41 0.83 -5.96 -15.71
CA ASN A 41 0.91 -6.80 -14.53
C ASN A 41 0.09 -8.08 -14.71
N ILE A 42 -1.14 -8.00 -15.23
CA ILE A 42 -1.95 -9.21 -15.44
C ILE A 42 -1.34 -10.12 -16.51
N GLN A 43 -0.71 -9.55 -17.52
CA GLN A 43 0.03 -10.36 -18.49
C GLN A 43 1.20 -11.09 -17.81
N TRP A 44 1.99 -10.40 -17.01
CA TRP A 44 3.09 -11.03 -16.25
C TRP A 44 2.58 -12.12 -15.29
N ILE A 45 1.48 -11.89 -14.57
CA ILE A 45 0.86 -12.93 -13.71
C ILE A 45 0.55 -14.19 -14.52
N ARG A 46 -0.01 -14.05 -15.73
CA ARG A 46 -0.34 -15.19 -16.60
C ARG A 46 0.90 -15.95 -17.08
N ASP A 47 2.01 -15.26 -17.25
CA ASP A 47 3.29 -15.86 -17.67
C ASP A 47 3.98 -16.58 -16.52
N GLU A 48 3.82 -16.09 -15.27
CA GLU A 48 4.52 -16.61 -14.09
C GLU A 48 3.75 -17.68 -13.30
N CYS A 49 2.42 -17.65 -13.33
CA CYS A 49 1.63 -18.56 -12.49
C CYS A 49 0.22 -18.83 -13.03
N SER A 50 -0.44 -19.83 -12.46
CA SER A 50 -1.78 -20.29 -12.84
C SER A 50 -2.94 -19.53 -12.16
N ALA A 51 -2.73 -18.32 -11.67
CA ALA A 51 -3.78 -17.54 -11.04
C ALA A 51 -4.95 -17.24 -12.00
N VAL A 52 -6.17 -17.31 -11.48
CA VAL A 52 -7.39 -17.04 -12.25
C VAL A 52 -7.68 -15.55 -12.24
N PHE A 53 -7.87 -14.94 -13.38
CA PHE A 53 -8.26 -13.53 -13.50
C PHE A 53 -9.77 -13.38 -13.73
N GLU A 54 -10.41 -12.60 -12.87
CA GLU A 54 -11.81 -12.18 -12.96
C GLU A 54 -11.87 -10.65 -13.09
N LYS A 55 -12.30 -10.17 -14.23
CA LYS A 55 -12.46 -8.73 -14.45
C LYS A 55 -13.73 -8.24 -13.77
N GLY A 56 -13.58 -7.25 -12.88
CA GLY A 56 -14.72 -6.65 -12.18
C GLY A 56 -14.35 -5.39 -11.43
N ASP A 57 -15.36 -4.63 -11.03
CA ASP A 57 -15.23 -3.36 -10.33
C ASP A 57 -15.81 -3.48 -8.92
N LEU A 58 -15.15 -2.91 -7.91
CA LEU A 58 -15.60 -2.91 -6.51
C LEU A 58 -16.94 -2.17 -6.33
N ARG A 59 -17.24 -1.22 -7.19
CA ARG A 59 -18.50 -0.46 -7.20
C ARG A 59 -19.69 -1.34 -7.61
N ASP A 60 -19.45 -2.42 -8.34
CA ASP A 60 -20.46 -3.40 -8.73
C ASP A 60 -20.59 -4.52 -7.69
N SER A 61 -21.57 -4.38 -6.80
CA SER A 61 -21.86 -5.39 -5.78
C SER A 61 -22.20 -6.76 -6.37
N SER A 62 -22.83 -6.80 -7.56
CA SER A 62 -23.19 -8.05 -8.25
C SER A 62 -21.95 -8.79 -8.73
N ALA A 63 -20.93 -8.07 -9.24
CA ALA A 63 -19.65 -8.66 -9.62
C ALA A 63 -18.94 -9.29 -8.42
N LEU A 64 -18.94 -8.61 -7.26
CA LEU A 64 -18.36 -9.13 -6.01
C LEU A 64 -19.10 -10.37 -5.51
N ILE A 65 -20.44 -10.35 -5.49
CA ILE A 65 -21.24 -11.52 -5.14
C ILE A 65 -20.94 -12.69 -6.07
N ASN A 66 -20.87 -12.44 -7.38
CA ASN A 66 -20.57 -13.47 -8.38
C ASN A 66 -19.19 -14.12 -8.15
N VAL A 67 -18.13 -13.34 -7.94
CA VAL A 67 -16.79 -13.92 -7.72
C VAL A 67 -16.76 -14.71 -6.43
N ILE A 68 -17.36 -14.23 -5.34
CA ILE A 68 -17.40 -14.93 -4.05
C ILE A 68 -18.21 -16.23 -4.13
N THR A 69 -19.37 -16.22 -4.78
CA THR A 69 -20.24 -17.42 -4.86
C THR A 69 -19.78 -18.45 -5.89
N LYS A 70 -19.26 -18.01 -7.04
CA LYS A 70 -18.87 -18.91 -8.13
C LYS A 70 -17.45 -19.43 -8.02
N LYS A 71 -16.54 -18.62 -7.47
CA LYS A 71 -15.12 -18.99 -7.31
C LYS A 71 -14.75 -19.35 -5.89
N GLY A 72 -15.53 -18.96 -4.90
CA GLY A 72 -15.32 -19.33 -3.50
C GLY A 72 -15.68 -20.80 -3.17
N PRO A 73 -15.76 -21.18 -1.89
CA PRO A 73 -15.41 -20.30 -0.77
C PRO A 73 -13.90 -19.99 -0.71
N PHE A 74 -13.56 -18.82 -0.22
CA PHE A 74 -12.18 -18.38 -0.01
C PHE A 74 -11.79 -18.53 1.46
N ASP A 75 -10.53 -18.91 1.69
CA ASP A 75 -9.93 -18.94 3.03
C ASP A 75 -9.46 -17.54 3.43
N LEU A 76 -8.84 -16.83 2.47
CA LEU A 76 -8.27 -15.50 2.62
C LEU A 76 -8.77 -14.56 1.52
N ILE A 77 -9.11 -13.35 1.90
CA ILE A 77 -9.42 -12.24 0.99
C ILE A 77 -8.47 -11.09 1.31
N LEU A 78 -7.60 -10.73 0.35
CA LEU A 78 -6.78 -9.53 0.43
C LEU A 78 -7.50 -8.40 -0.30
N HIS A 79 -7.96 -7.42 0.45
CA HIS A 79 -8.64 -6.25 -0.10
C HIS A 79 -7.65 -5.12 -0.34
N LEU A 80 -7.09 -5.09 -1.58
CA LEU A 80 -6.07 -4.15 -2.02
C LEU A 80 -6.58 -3.18 -3.11
N GLY A 81 -7.77 -3.44 -3.66
CA GLY A 81 -8.40 -2.58 -4.66
C GLY A 81 -8.80 -1.23 -4.06
N ALA A 82 -8.27 -0.16 -4.60
CA ALA A 82 -8.52 1.21 -4.12
C ALA A 82 -8.10 2.26 -5.15
N GLN A 83 -8.72 3.44 -5.11
CA GLN A 83 -8.12 4.69 -5.56
C GLN A 83 -7.08 5.10 -4.51
N VAL A 84 -5.87 5.50 -4.89
CA VAL A 84 -4.74 5.65 -3.95
C VAL A 84 -4.03 7.00 -4.03
N ALA A 85 -4.41 7.89 -4.95
CA ALA A 85 -3.80 9.20 -5.12
C ALA A 85 -4.62 10.30 -4.44
N VAL A 86 -3.99 11.07 -3.56
CA VAL A 86 -4.65 12.21 -2.87
C VAL A 86 -5.08 13.26 -3.88
N THR A 87 -4.22 13.60 -4.87
CA THR A 87 -4.51 14.57 -5.94
C THR A 87 -5.77 14.19 -6.71
N SER A 88 -5.86 12.96 -7.21
CA SER A 88 -7.05 12.48 -7.93
C SER A 88 -8.31 12.50 -7.06
N SER A 89 -8.19 12.27 -5.74
CA SER A 89 -9.34 12.34 -4.83
C SER A 89 -9.89 13.76 -4.70
N VAL A 90 -9.03 14.78 -4.78
CA VAL A 90 -9.45 16.19 -4.75
C VAL A 90 -10.13 16.58 -6.07
N GLU A 91 -9.63 16.06 -7.19
CA GLU A 91 -10.23 16.31 -8.51
C GLU A 91 -11.57 15.60 -8.69
N ASN A 92 -11.70 14.36 -8.20
CA ASN A 92 -12.90 13.54 -8.31
C ASN A 92 -13.25 12.85 -6.99
N PRO A 93 -13.77 13.59 -6.00
CA PRO A 93 -14.06 13.05 -4.66
C PRO A 93 -15.18 12.01 -4.66
N ARG A 94 -16.10 12.08 -5.62
CA ARG A 94 -17.18 11.09 -5.75
C ARG A 94 -16.64 9.73 -6.15
N GLU A 95 -15.80 9.67 -7.15
CA GLU A 95 -15.19 8.42 -7.60
C GLU A 95 -14.33 7.80 -6.50
N ASP A 96 -13.55 8.62 -5.79
CA ASP A 96 -12.76 8.19 -4.65
C ASP A 96 -13.63 7.52 -3.57
N PHE A 97 -14.75 8.16 -3.20
CA PHE A 97 -15.72 7.60 -2.25
C PHE A 97 -16.33 6.27 -2.76
N GLU A 98 -16.77 6.24 -4.01
CA GLU A 98 -17.41 5.07 -4.59
C GLU A 98 -16.47 3.86 -4.66
N ILE A 99 -15.18 4.07 -4.99
CA ILE A 99 -14.19 2.99 -5.03
C ILE A 99 -13.79 2.57 -3.63
N ASN A 100 -13.40 3.50 -2.77
CA ASN A 100 -12.77 3.18 -1.50
C ASN A 100 -13.78 2.84 -0.40
N ALA A 101 -14.78 3.69 -0.15
CA ALA A 101 -15.75 3.48 0.90
C ALA A 101 -16.86 2.53 0.48
N LEU A 102 -17.58 2.84 -0.60
CA LEU A 102 -18.66 2.00 -1.09
C LEU A 102 -18.17 0.63 -1.58
N GLY A 103 -17.05 0.60 -2.31
CA GLY A 103 -16.46 -0.66 -2.79
C GLY A 103 -16.04 -1.58 -1.65
N THR A 104 -15.46 -1.05 -0.58
CA THR A 104 -15.15 -1.84 0.64
C THR A 104 -16.43 -2.33 1.32
N PHE A 105 -17.44 -1.47 1.45
CA PHE A 105 -18.74 -1.87 2.01
C PHE A 105 -19.40 -2.99 1.19
N ASN A 106 -19.41 -2.89 -0.14
CA ASN A 106 -19.93 -3.93 -1.02
C ASN A 106 -19.22 -5.28 -0.80
N LEU A 107 -17.89 -5.25 -0.68
CA LEU A 107 -17.11 -6.46 -0.40
C LEU A 107 -17.44 -7.05 0.97
N LEU A 108 -17.52 -6.21 2.01
CA LEU A 108 -17.87 -6.65 3.36
C LEU A 108 -19.23 -7.32 3.41
N GLU A 109 -20.25 -6.75 2.75
CA GLU A 109 -21.58 -7.36 2.65
C GLU A 109 -21.56 -8.67 1.87
N ALA A 110 -20.85 -8.74 0.76
CA ALA A 110 -20.73 -9.97 0.01
C ALA A 110 -20.03 -11.08 0.83
N VAL A 111 -18.97 -10.74 1.59
CA VAL A 111 -18.28 -11.68 2.49
C VAL A 111 -19.19 -12.11 3.63
N ARG A 112 -19.88 -11.17 4.29
CA ARG A 112 -20.78 -11.45 5.40
C ARG A 112 -21.90 -12.43 5.02
N LEU A 113 -22.47 -12.24 3.83
CA LEU A 113 -23.62 -13.04 3.38
C LEU A 113 -23.23 -14.39 2.76
N TYR A 114 -22.10 -14.45 2.05
CA TYR A 114 -21.78 -15.60 1.21
C TYR A 114 -20.47 -16.33 1.58
N ASN A 115 -19.60 -15.70 2.37
CA ASN A 115 -18.32 -16.34 2.79
C ASN A 115 -17.89 -15.89 4.21
N PRO A 116 -18.75 -15.96 5.22
CA PRO A 116 -18.51 -15.35 6.55
C PRO A 116 -17.35 -15.98 7.33
N LYS A 117 -16.80 -17.09 6.88
CA LYS A 117 -15.64 -17.74 7.51
C LYS A 117 -14.29 -17.26 6.96
N ALA A 118 -14.29 -16.54 5.85
CA ALA A 118 -13.07 -16.01 5.25
C ALA A 118 -12.36 -15.05 6.20
N VAL A 119 -11.03 -15.07 6.16
CA VAL A 119 -10.21 -14.00 6.71
C VAL A 119 -10.17 -12.87 5.69
N LEU A 120 -10.42 -11.63 6.13
CA LEU A 120 -10.36 -10.45 5.27
C LEU A 120 -9.30 -9.49 5.81
N ILE A 121 -8.22 -9.28 5.04
CA ILE A 121 -7.19 -8.32 5.36
C ILE A 121 -7.40 -7.09 4.47
N CYS A 122 -7.64 -5.94 5.09
CA CYS A 122 -7.94 -4.69 4.42
C CYS A 122 -6.73 -3.75 4.45
N ALA A 123 -6.25 -3.36 3.27
CA ALA A 123 -5.23 -2.33 3.14
C ALA A 123 -5.85 -0.96 3.40
N SER A 124 -5.56 -0.37 4.55
CA SER A 124 -5.81 1.02 4.93
C SER A 124 -4.57 1.88 4.67
N THR A 125 -4.51 3.07 5.23
CA THR A 125 -3.44 4.05 4.98
C THR A 125 -3.09 4.85 6.23
N ASN A 126 -1.86 5.31 6.30
CA ASN A 126 -1.40 6.28 7.29
C ASN A 126 -2.10 7.66 7.17
N LYS A 127 -2.73 7.94 6.04
CA LYS A 127 -3.45 9.21 5.83
C LYS A 127 -4.71 9.36 6.69
N VAL A 128 -5.14 8.29 7.38
CA VAL A 128 -6.21 8.36 8.37
C VAL A 128 -5.84 9.19 9.62
N TYR A 129 -4.54 9.40 9.87
CA TYR A 129 -4.03 10.20 10.99
C TYR A 129 -3.94 11.72 10.70
N GLY A 130 -4.17 12.14 9.47
CA GLY A 130 -4.20 13.54 9.07
C GLY A 130 -2.83 14.23 9.11
N GLU A 131 -2.84 15.52 9.38
CA GLU A 131 -1.63 16.36 9.34
C GLU A 131 -0.78 16.31 10.61
N MET A 132 -1.35 15.92 11.75
CA MET A 132 -0.65 15.81 13.03
C MET A 132 0.13 17.09 13.44
N ARG A 133 -0.53 18.26 13.32
CA ARG A 133 0.06 19.60 13.57
C ARG A 133 0.52 19.82 15.02
N ASP A 134 0.07 18.97 15.94
CA ASP A 134 0.45 18.99 17.36
C ASP A 134 1.82 18.35 17.65
N LEU A 135 2.45 17.74 16.65
CA LEU A 135 3.76 17.11 16.82
C LEU A 135 4.88 18.09 16.47
N ASP A 136 5.85 18.20 17.41
CA ASP A 136 7.05 18.99 17.21
C ASP A 136 7.98 18.33 16.19
N ILE A 137 8.33 19.08 15.16
CA ILE A 137 9.25 18.66 14.10
C ILE A 137 10.55 19.45 14.21
N GLN A 138 11.65 18.73 14.14
CA GLN A 138 13.00 19.28 14.05
C GLN A 138 13.50 19.16 12.61
N GLU A 139 14.11 20.22 12.12
CA GLU A 139 14.80 20.24 10.83
C GLU A 139 16.28 19.89 11.03
N GLU A 140 16.80 18.98 10.22
CA GLU A 140 18.20 18.62 10.12
C GLU A 140 18.75 18.98 8.73
N ALA A 141 20.00 18.68 8.44
CA ALA A 141 20.65 19.05 7.18
C ALA A 141 19.87 18.52 5.95
N ASN A 142 19.49 17.23 5.93
CA ASN A 142 18.90 16.56 4.79
C ASN A 142 17.52 15.95 5.07
N ARG A 143 16.95 16.15 6.25
CA ARG A 143 15.70 15.54 6.65
C ARG A 143 14.97 16.31 7.74
N TYR A 144 13.68 16.02 7.89
CA TYR A 144 12.92 16.33 9.10
C TYR A 144 12.82 15.09 10.00
N CYS A 145 12.68 15.30 11.30
CA CYS A 145 12.40 14.25 12.28
C CYS A 145 11.44 14.75 13.36
N TYR A 146 10.77 13.83 14.05
CA TYR A 146 10.03 14.16 15.26
C TYR A 146 11.01 14.47 16.39
N ARG A 147 10.76 15.54 17.17
CA ARG A 147 11.66 15.94 18.27
C ARG A 147 11.55 14.99 19.46
N ASN A 148 10.34 14.59 19.83
CA ASN A 148 10.05 13.86 21.05
C ASN A 148 9.27 12.55 20.82
N LEU A 149 9.34 11.97 19.63
CA LEU A 149 8.59 10.76 19.25
C LEU A 149 9.49 9.82 18.43
N SER A 150 10.36 9.09 19.13
CA SER A 150 11.35 8.21 18.50
C SER A 150 10.76 6.93 17.91
N SER A 151 9.64 6.43 18.45
CA SER A 151 8.97 5.20 17.97
C SER A 151 8.08 5.41 16.75
N GLY A 152 7.71 6.68 16.44
CA GLY A 152 6.73 6.98 15.40
C GLY A 152 5.28 7.01 15.91
N ILE A 153 4.34 7.04 14.97
CA ILE A 153 2.89 7.15 15.24
C ILE A 153 2.32 5.77 15.50
N ASP A 154 1.69 5.58 16.66
CA ASP A 154 1.02 4.34 17.04
C ASP A 154 -0.48 4.32 16.64
N GLU A 155 -1.13 3.16 16.79
CA GLU A 155 -2.54 2.94 16.45
C GLU A 155 -3.54 3.65 17.37
N ASN A 156 -3.09 4.12 18.56
CA ASN A 156 -3.92 4.86 19.51
C ASN A 156 -4.06 6.33 19.13
N ARG A 157 -3.29 6.80 18.17
CA ARG A 157 -3.41 8.15 17.63
C ARG A 157 -4.83 8.38 17.12
N ASN A 158 -5.44 9.52 17.50
CA ASN A 158 -6.75 9.92 17.01
C ASN A 158 -6.75 10.02 15.47
N LEU A 159 -7.86 9.56 14.88
CA LEU A 159 -8.09 9.71 13.45
C LEU A 159 -8.49 11.15 13.14
N ASP A 160 -7.89 11.72 12.10
CA ASP A 160 -8.15 13.08 11.64
C ASP A 160 -8.07 13.09 10.10
N PHE A 161 -9.18 12.72 9.46
CA PHE A 161 -9.19 12.51 8.01
C PHE A 161 -9.02 13.82 7.26
N HIS A 162 -7.94 13.92 6.52
CA HIS A 162 -7.67 15.00 5.58
C HIS A 162 -7.74 14.49 4.15
N SER A 163 -8.22 15.30 3.23
CA SER A 163 -8.54 14.97 1.84
C SER A 163 -9.72 13.97 1.69
N PRO A 164 -10.40 13.95 0.53
CA PRO A 164 -11.39 12.93 0.21
C PRO A 164 -10.83 11.50 0.33
N TYR A 165 -9.58 11.29 -0.10
CA TYR A 165 -8.88 10.01 0.06
C TYR A 165 -8.76 9.57 1.54
N GLY A 166 -8.35 10.47 2.43
CA GLY A 166 -8.29 10.17 3.87
C GLY A 166 -9.67 9.81 4.43
N CYS A 167 -10.72 10.54 4.02
CA CYS A 167 -12.09 10.27 4.44
C CYS A 167 -12.60 8.91 3.94
N SER A 168 -12.45 8.61 2.65
CA SER A 168 -12.96 7.38 2.05
C SER A 168 -12.23 6.14 2.57
N LYS A 169 -10.90 6.21 2.70
CA LYS A 169 -10.10 5.13 3.29
C LYS A 169 -10.36 4.98 4.80
N GLY A 170 -10.55 6.10 5.51
CA GLY A 170 -10.91 6.08 6.92
C GLY A 170 -12.29 5.46 7.17
N ALA A 171 -13.28 5.75 6.33
CA ALA A 171 -14.57 5.08 6.37
C ALA A 171 -14.43 3.57 6.15
N ALA A 172 -13.69 3.14 5.12
CA ALA A 172 -13.41 1.73 4.84
C ALA A 172 -12.73 1.02 6.02
N ASP A 173 -11.70 1.66 6.61
CA ASP A 173 -10.98 1.21 7.82
C ASP A 173 -11.97 0.92 8.97
N GLN A 174 -12.84 1.89 9.27
CA GLN A 174 -13.80 1.77 10.37
C GLN A 174 -14.91 0.75 10.10
N TYR A 175 -15.40 0.62 8.86
CA TYR A 175 -16.33 -0.44 8.50
C TYR A 175 -15.71 -1.82 8.67
N CYS A 176 -14.45 -2.04 8.29
CA CYS A 176 -13.75 -3.31 8.51
C CYS A 176 -13.69 -3.66 10.01
N CYS A 177 -13.38 -2.69 10.87
CA CYS A 177 -13.33 -2.87 12.31
C CYS A 177 -14.71 -3.21 12.88
N ASP A 178 -15.75 -2.50 12.45
CA ASP A 178 -17.10 -2.68 12.96
C ASP A 178 -17.73 -4.00 12.53
N TYR A 179 -17.43 -4.46 11.31
CA TYR A 179 -17.88 -5.79 10.84
C TYR A 179 -17.27 -6.95 11.64
N ALA A 180 -16.04 -6.80 12.15
CA ALA A 180 -15.51 -7.76 13.12
C ALA A 180 -16.30 -7.71 14.43
N ARG A 181 -16.55 -6.49 14.93
CA ARG A 181 -17.21 -6.27 16.23
C ARG A 181 -18.66 -6.73 16.25
N ILE A 182 -19.44 -6.38 15.22
CA ILE A 182 -20.90 -6.59 15.17
C ILE A 182 -21.26 -7.95 14.56
N TYR A 183 -20.56 -8.36 13.51
CA TYR A 183 -20.90 -9.57 12.76
C TYR A 183 -19.93 -10.73 12.97
N GLY A 184 -18.86 -10.52 13.75
CA GLY A 184 -17.85 -11.55 14.02
C GLY A 184 -17.03 -11.97 12.81
N LEU A 185 -16.93 -11.13 11.77
CA LEU A 185 -16.05 -11.39 10.65
C LEU A 185 -14.58 -11.32 11.08
N LYS A 186 -13.75 -12.18 10.51
CA LYS A 186 -12.33 -12.19 10.79
C LYS A 186 -11.62 -11.12 9.94
N THR A 187 -11.83 -9.85 10.24
CA THR A 187 -11.17 -8.74 9.54
C THR A 187 -9.90 -8.32 10.25
N VAL A 188 -8.91 -7.86 9.49
CA VAL A 188 -7.71 -7.17 10.00
C VAL A 188 -7.47 -5.93 9.14
N VAL A 189 -7.25 -4.79 9.77
CA VAL A 189 -6.96 -3.52 9.10
C VAL A 189 -5.47 -3.24 9.18
N MET A 190 -4.84 -2.98 8.03
CA MET A 190 -3.43 -2.61 7.93
C MET A 190 -3.30 -1.17 7.44
N ARG A 191 -2.97 -0.24 8.33
CA ARG A 191 -2.69 1.17 8.03
C ARG A 191 -1.29 1.29 7.48
N GLN A 192 -1.18 1.19 6.16
CA GLN A 192 0.09 1.13 5.46
C GLN A 192 0.70 2.52 5.27
N SER A 193 2.03 2.60 5.43
CA SER A 193 2.84 3.74 5.04
C SER A 193 3.36 3.59 3.60
N CYS A 194 4.57 4.02 3.29
CA CYS A 194 5.12 3.98 1.95
C CYS A 194 5.66 2.59 1.56
N ILE A 195 4.83 1.82 0.89
CA ILE A 195 5.24 0.53 0.31
C ILE A 195 5.90 0.77 -1.05
N TYR A 196 7.00 0.07 -1.33
CA TYR A 196 7.71 0.16 -2.60
C TYR A 196 8.27 -1.21 -3.03
N GLY A 197 8.50 -1.39 -4.34
CA GLY A 197 9.04 -2.64 -4.84
C GLY A 197 8.77 -2.90 -6.32
N TYR A 198 8.99 -4.14 -6.72
CA TYR A 198 8.83 -4.60 -8.10
C TYR A 198 7.40 -4.43 -8.62
N ARG A 199 7.25 -4.24 -9.92
CA ARG A 199 5.95 -4.11 -10.61
C ARG A 199 5.12 -2.89 -10.19
N GLN A 200 5.75 -1.93 -9.49
CA GLN A 200 5.14 -0.64 -9.15
C GLN A 200 5.34 0.34 -10.31
N PHE A 201 4.26 0.69 -11.00
CA PHE A 201 4.24 1.73 -12.03
C PHE A 201 4.03 3.09 -11.35
N GLY A 202 5.07 3.53 -10.62
CA GLY A 202 5.07 4.81 -9.91
C GLY A 202 4.94 5.97 -10.88
N VAL A 203 4.18 6.97 -10.47
CA VAL A 203 4.03 8.25 -11.15
C VAL A 203 4.37 9.39 -10.21
N GLU A 204 4.52 10.60 -10.72
CA GLU A 204 4.95 11.76 -9.94
C GLU A 204 4.11 12.00 -8.68
N ASP A 205 2.79 11.70 -8.75
CA ASP A 205 1.86 11.91 -7.66
C ASP A 205 1.70 10.71 -6.72
N GLN A 206 2.26 9.55 -7.07
CA GLN A 206 2.03 8.34 -6.28
C GLN A 206 3.12 7.29 -6.47
N GLY A 207 3.67 6.79 -5.33
CA GLY A 207 4.74 5.79 -5.33
C GLY A 207 6.10 6.43 -5.61
N TRP A 208 6.43 7.50 -4.89
CA TRP A 208 7.60 8.34 -5.10
C TRP A 208 8.95 7.59 -5.17
N VAL A 209 9.15 6.54 -4.36
CA VAL A 209 10.39 5.73 -4.43
C VAL A 209 10.51 5.04 -5.79
N ALA A 210 9.42 4.42 -6.26
CA ALA A 210 9.42 3.78 -7.59
C ALA A 210 9.50 4.80 -8.72
N TRP A 211 8.77 5.93 -8.59
CA TRP A 211 8.84 7.01 -9.58
C TRP A 211 10.26 7.54 -9.77
N PHE A 212 10.98 7.81 -8.68
CA PHE A 212 12.37 8.29 -8.77
C PHE A 212 13.28 7.25 -9.44
N CYS A 213 13.15 5.97 -9.08
CA CYS A 213 13.87 4.89 -9.76
C CYS A 213 13.57 4.85 -11.27
N ILE A 214 12.28 4.98 -11.65
CA ILE A 214 11.84 4.98 -13.06
C ILE A 214 12.36 6.23 -13.78
N ALA A 215 12.22 7.42 -13.18
CA ALA A 215 12.69 8.67 -13.78
C ALA A 215 14.18 8.64 -14.04
N VAL A 216 14.99 8.21 -13.06
CA VAL A 216 16.46 8.09 -13.22
C VAL A 216 16.82 7.07 -14.30
N ALA A 217 16.19 5.91 -14.31
CA ALA A 217 16.44 4.86 -15.30
C ALA A 217 16.10 5.32 -16.73
N LEU A 218 15.10 6.18 -16.89
CA LEU A 218 14.68 6.75 -18.18
C LEU A 218 15.38 8.08 -18.53
N GLY A 219 16.28 8.59 -17.67
CA GLY A 219 16.96 9.86 -17.88
C GLY A 219 16.06 11.09 -17.77
N LYS A 220 14.93 11.00 -17.03
CA LYS A 220 14.00 12.10 -16.80
C LYS A 220 14.45 12.96 -15.64
N GLN A 221 14.11 14.25 -15.67
CA GLN A 221 14.26 15.17 -14.56
C GLN A 221 13.26 14.79 -13.45
N ILE A 222 13.67 14.92 -12.18
CA ILE A 222 12.81 14.72 -11.02
C ILE A 222 12.35 16.06 -10.47
N THR A 223 11.04 16.22 -10.26
CA THR A 223 10.46 17.36 -9.56
C THR A 223 10.37 17.06 -8.06
N ILE A 224 10.94 17.95 -7.26
CA ILE A 224 10.85 17.92 -5.80
C ILE A 224 9.80 18.97 -5.39
N TYR A 225 8.72 18.52 -4.75
CA TYR A 225 7.71 19.41 -4.18
C TYR A 225 8.09 19.71 -2.74
N GLY A 226 8.31 21.01 -2.44
CA GLY A 226 8.87 21.46 -1.18
C GLY A 226 10.41 21.48 -1.20
N ASP A 227 11.03 21.25 -0.06
CA ASP A 227 12.48 21.36 0.12
C ASP A 227 13.25 20.02 0.05
N GLY A 228 12.55 18.90 -0.14
CA GLY A 228 13.17 17.57 -0.27
C GLY A 228 13.55 16.90 1.05
N LYS A 229 13.32 17.55 2.20
CA LYS A 229 13.64 17.02 3.54
C LYS A 229 12.51 16.22 4.17
N GLN A 230 11.34 16.13 3.52
CA GLN A 230 10.21 15.36 4.03
C GLN A 230 10.55 13.87 4.14
N VAL A 231 10.18 13.27 5.27
CA VAL A 231 10.54 11.91 5.64
C VAL A 231 9.33 10.98 5.64
N ARG A 232 9.52 9.80 5.12
CA ARG A 232 8.59 8.66 5.25
C ARG A 232 9.35 7.42 5.68
N ASP A 233 8.69 6.58 6.46
CA ASP A 233 9.13 5.21 6.62
C ASP A 233 8.74 4.41 5.38
N VAL A 234 9.66 3.57 4.90
CA VAL A 234 9.53 2.86 3.64
C VAL A 234 9.64 1.36 3.84
N LEU A 235 8.70 0.60 3.29
CA LEU A 235 8.63 -0.85 3.43
C LEU A 235 8.75 -1.53 2.08
N PHE A 236 9.71 -2.45 1.94
CA PHE A 236 9.87 -3.22 0.72
C PHE A 236 8.77 -4.27 0.57
N ILE A 237 8.32 -4.50 -0.65
CA ILE A 237 7.16 -5.34 -0.95
C ILE A 237 7.26 -6.77 -0.41
N ASP A 238 8.47 -7.37 -0.40
CA ASP A 238 8.67 -8.75 0.07
C ASP A 238 8.28 -8.89 1.55
N ASP A 239 8.60 -7.88 2.37
CA ASP A 239 8.26 -7.85 3.79
C ASP A 239 6.74 -7.72 4.01
N LEU A 240 6.04 -6.94 3.17
CA LEU A 240 4.59 -6.83 3.24
C LEU A 240 3.90 -8.13 2.85
N VAL A 241 4.37 -8.81 1.80
CA VAL A 241 3.81 -10.11 1.38
C VAL A 241 3.95 -11.14 2.49
N SER A 242 5.10 -11.20 3.15
CA SER A 242 5.32 -12.10 4.29
C SER A 242 4.39 -11.79 5.48
N LEU A 243 4.11 -10.51 5.72
CA LEU A 243 3.19 -10.08 6.77
C LEU A 243 1.76 -10.58 6.53
N TYR A 244 1.26 -10.56 5.29
CA TYR A 244 -0.08 -11.05 4.99
C TYR A 244 -0.23 -12.54 5.33
N GLU A 245 0.79 -13.37 5.07
CA GLU A 245 0.80 -14.78 5.46
C GLU A 245 0.79 -14.95 6.98
N LEU A 246 1.72 -14.26 7.66
CA LEU A 246 1.78 -14.29 9.12
C LEU A 246 0.47 -13.85 9.78
N THR A 247 -0.21 -12.87 9.19
CA THR A 247 -1.51 -12.40 9.68
C THR A 247 -2.58 -13.48 9.54
N TYR A 248 -2.61 -14.17 8.40
CA TYR A 248 -3.53 -15.31 8.22
C TYR A 248 -3.25 -16.42 9.22
N ASP A 249 -2.00 -16.81 9.40
CA ASP A 249 -1.60 -17.88 10.32
C ASP A 249 -1.93 -17.55 11.78
N ASN A 250 -1.90 -16.26 12.14
CA ASN A 250 -2.21 -15.77 13.48
C ASN A 250 -3.64 -15.21 13.64
N ILE A 251 -4.55 -15.45 12.69
CA ILE A 251 -5.87 -14.83 12.67
C ILE A 251 -6.69 -15.06 13.94
N GLY A 252 -6.52 -16.20 14.58
CA GLY A 252 -7.19 -16.51 15.85
C GLY A 252 -6.83 -15.56 16.99
N LYS A 253 -5.68 -14.87 16.87
CA LYS A 253 -5.17 -13.91 17.86
C LYS A 253 -5.45 -12.47 17.45
N VAL A 254 -5.44 -12.17 16.16
CA VAL A 254 -5.42 -10.78 15.65
C VAL A 254 -6.70 -10.37 14.92
N ALA A 255 -7.73 -11.22 14.86
CA ALA A 255 -9.02 -10.86 14.25
C ALA A 255 -9.65 -9.63 14.93
N GLY A 256 -10.12 -8.67 14.13
CA GLY A 256 -10.64 -7.37 14.58
C GLY A 256 -9.54 -6.35 14.89
N GLY A 257 -8.27 -6.73 14.74
CA GLY A 257 -7.12 -5.86 15.02
C GLY A 257 -6.86 -4.81 13.93
N ILE A 258 -6.20 -3.73 14.36
CA ILE A 258 -5.70 -2.65 13.51
C ILE A 258 -4.21 -2.57 13.74
N PHE A 259 -3.43 -2.50 12.67
CA PHE A 259 -1.97 -2.45 12.73
C PHE A 259 -1.41 -1.36 11.82
N ASN A 260 -0.46 -0.58 12.33
CA ASN A 260 0.39 0.24 11.50
C ASN A 260 1.43 -0.62 10.81
N ILE A 261 1.56 -0.46 9.50
CA ILE A 261 2.46 -1.23 8.67
C ILE A 261 3.33 -0.30 7.84
N GLY A 262 4.60 -0.35 8.09
CA GLY A 262 5.60 0.49 7.42
C GLY A 262 7.01 0.01 7.69
N GLY A 263 7.98 0.82 7.33
CA GLY A 263 9.39 0.55 7.62
C GLY A 263 9.77 0.73 9.08
N GLY A 264 8.94 1.46 9.84
CA GLY A 264 9.25 1.87 11.20
C GLY A 264 10.39 2.88 11.29
N PRO A 265 10.84 3.23 12.50
CA PRO A 265 11.89 4.23 12.70
C PRO A 265 13.24 3.90 12.05
N ASP A 266 13.54 2.60 11.91
CA ASP A 266 14.83 2.14 11.37
C ASP A 266 14.90 2.18 9.84
N ASN A 267 13.76 2.27 9.15
CA ASN A 267 13.68 2.22 7.69
C ASN A 267 12.99 3.47 7.14
N THR A 268 13.62 4.62 7.34
CA THR A 268 13.12 5.92 6.88
C THR A 268 13.98 6.49 5.77
N LEU A 269 13.39 7.27 4.86
CA LEU A 269 14.08 8.04 3.83
C LEU A 269 13.46 9.44 3.71
N SER A 270 14.33 10.45 3.54
CA SER A 270 13.95 11.72 2.92
C SER A 270 14.08 11.63 1.40
N LEU A 271 13.55 12.62 0.68
CA LEU A 271 13.73 12.68 -0.78
C LEU A 271 15.22 12.89 -1.12
N HIS A 272 15.93 13.72 -0.37
CA HIS A 272 17.38 13.93 -0.55
C HIS A 272 18.18 12.66 -0.34
N GLU A 273 17.86 11.87 0.69
CA GLU A 273 18.53 10.61 0.95
C GLU A 273 18.29 9.58 -0.16
N LEU A 274 17.05 9.49 -0.68
CA LEU A 274 16.77 8.63 -1.83
C LEU A 274 17.54 9.08 -3.08
N ILE A 275 17.60 10.38 -3.36
CA ILE A 275 18.35 10.92 -4.50
C ILE A 275 19.83 10.56 -4.37
N ALA A 276 20.46 10.78 -3.21
CA ALA A 276 21.85 10.43 -2.97
C ALA A 276 22.13 8.94 -3.18
N HIS A 277 21.20 8.07 -2.74
CA HIS A 277 21.30 6.62 -3.04
C HIS A 277 21.23 6.34 -4.54
N LEU A 278 20.33 6.99 -5.28
CA LEU A 278 20.17 6.78 -6.71
C LEU A 278 21.37 7.34 -7.49
N GLU A 279 21.93 8.50 -7.12
CA GLU A 279 23.16 9.05 -7.71
C GLU A 279 24.35 8.10 -7.55
N THR A 280 24.47 7.50 -6.36
CA THR A 280 25.49 6.46 -6.13
C THR A 280 25.28 5.23 -7.02
N LEU A 281 24.01 4.80 -7.25
CA LEU A 281 23.70 3.63 -8.05
C LEU A 281 23.85 3.86 -9.55
N CYS A 282 23.60 5.07 -10.04
CA CYS A 282 23.70 5.41 -11.46
C CYS A 282 25.02 6.11 -11.83
N GLU A 283 25.90 6.37 -10.86
CA GLU A 283 27.22 7.01 -11.00
C GLU A 283 27.15 8.37 -11.75
N ARG A 284 26.08 9.13 -11.51
CA ARG A 284 25.88 10.45 -12.11
C ARG A 284 24.93 11.31 -11.28
N ASP A 285 25.05 12.63 -11.41
CA ASP A 285 24.12 13.58 -10.86
C ASP A 285 22.73 13.44 -11.50
N ILE A 286 21.69 13.62 -10.69
CA ILE A 286 20.28 13.56 -11.12
C ILE A 286 19.77 14.98 -11.32
N PRO A 287 19.26 15.35 -12.51
CA PRO A 287 18.65 16.65 -12.72
C PRO A 287 17.40 16.84 -11.85
N LEU A 288 17.43 17.86 -10.98
CA LEU A 288 16.32 18.18 -10.07
C LEU A 288 15.66 19.50 -10.47
N ARG A 289 14.38 19.59 -10.24
CA ARG A 289 13.57 20.79 -10.27
C ARG A 289 12.82 20.91 -8.95
N TYR A 290 12.65 22.10 -8.42
CA TYR A 290 11.91 22.36 -7.19
C TYR A 290 10.63 23.13 -7.49
N GLU A 291 9.53 22.73 -6.85
CA GLU A 291 8.21 23.33 -6.94
C GLU A 291 7.64 23.53 -5.53
N ASP A 292 6.57 24.31 -5.41
CA ASP A 292 5.89 24.56 -4.13
C ASP A 292 5.38 23.28 -3.47
N TRP A 293 5.22 23.32 -2.15
CA TRP A 293 4.66 22.22 -1.37
C TRP A 293 3.27 21.81 -1.87
N ARG A 294 3.04 20.51 -1.95
CA ARG A 294 1.71 19.99 -2.24
C ARG A 294 0.78 20.21 -1.04
N PRO A 295 -0.50 20.60 -1.27
CA PRO A 295 -1.47 20.71 -0.19
C PRO A 295 -1.61 19.38 0.59
N GLY A 296 -1.55 19.48 1.93
CA GLY A 296 -1.70 18.31 2.81
C GLY A 296 -0.50 17.37 2.85
N ASP A 297 0.66 17.78 2.31
CA ASP A 297 1.87 16.97 2.47
C ASP A 297 2.44 17.13 3.89
N GLN A 298 2.82 15.99 4.48
CA GLN A 298 3.37 15.92 5.82
C GLN A 298 4.89 16.02 5.76
N LYS A 299 5.50 16.85 6.61
CA LYS A 299 6.97 16.91 6.72
C LYS A 299 7.57 15.60 7.21
N VAL A 300 6.89 14.92 8.14
CA VAL A 300 7.33 13.61 8.66
C VAL A 300 6.11 12.71 8.80
N PHE A 301 6.25 11.46 8.38
CA PHE A 301 5.42 10.35 8.85
C PHE A 301 6.30 9.12 9.03
N VAL A 302 6.26 8.55 10.24
CA VAL A 302 6.95 7.29 10.60
C VAL A 302 5.97 6.46 11.42
N SER A 303 5.73 5.22 11.01
CA SER A 303 4.87 4.28 11.73
C SER A 303 5.57 3.72 12.95
N ASP A 304 4.88 3.68 14.09
CA ASP A 304 5.24 2.74 15.16
C ASP A 304 4.68 1.36 14.77
N ILE A 305 5.57 0.40 14.52
CA ILE A 305 5.23 -0.96 14.11
C ILE A 305 5.34 -1.96 15.27
N SER A 306 5.53 -1.50 16.49
CA SER A 306 5.76 -2.34 17.68
C SER A 306 4.57 -3.26 17.99
N LEU A 307 3.35 -2.85 17.65
CA LEU A 307 2.16 -3.69 17.79
C LEU A 307 2.22 -4.91 16.85
N ALA A 308 2.58 -4.70 15.59
CA ALA A 308 2.74 -5.79 14.62
C ALA A 308 3.90 -6.73 15.03
N GLU A 309 5.00 -6.18 15.52
CA GLU A 309 6.12 -6.99 16.04
C GLU A 309 5.68 -7.85 17.22
N ARG A 310 4.96 -7.30 18.18
CA ARG A 310 4.51 -8.00 19.38
C ARG A 310 3.45 -9.07 19.09
N GLU A 311 2.45 -8.74 18.28
CA GLU A 311 1.29 -9.62 18.08
C GLU A 311 1.50 -10.65 16.98
N LEU A 312 2.30 -10.32 15.96
CA LEU A 312 2.55 -11.16 14.78
C LEU A 312 3.98 -11.72 14.74
N GLY A 313 4.90 -11.22 15.57
CA GLY A 313 6.32 -11.56 15.48
C GLY A 313 6.98 -11.06 14.20
N TRP A 314 6.42 -10.01 13.58
CA TRP A 314 6.87 -9.50 12.30
C TRP A 314 7.61 -8.18 12.43
N LYS A 315 8.67 -8.04 11.66
CA LYS A 315 9.34 -6.78 11.40
C LYS A 315 9.99 -6.76 10.02
N PRO A 316 10.23 -5.56 9.46
CA PRO A 316 10.93 -5.42 8.19
C PRO A 316 12.32 -6.06 8.23
N THR A 317 12.66 -6.77 7.18
CA THR A 317 13.98 -7.41 7.00
C THR A 317 14.83 -6.73 5.93
N VAL A 318 14.19 -6.05 4.97
CA VAL A 318 14.86 -5.36 3.88
C VAL A 318 15.08 -3.90 4.24
N ARG A 319 16.34 -3.53 4.41
CA ARG A 319 16.73 -2.13 4.69
C ARG A 319 16.55 -1.24 3.45
N PRO A 320 16.34 0.08 3.62
CA PRO A 320 16.06 1.01 2.52
C PRO A 320 17.13 0.99 1.42
N ASP A 321 18.42 0.96 1.76
CA ASP A 321 19.53 0.91 0.81
C ASP A 321 19.51 -0.35 -0.06
N GLN A 322 19.17 -1.49 0.54
CA GLN A 322 19.03 -2.78 -0.16
C GLN A 322 17.78 -2.80 -1.05
N GLY A 323 16.64 -2.34 -0.52
CA GLY A 323 15.39 -2.32 -1.25
C GLY A 323 15.41 -1.35 -2.44
N VAL A 324 15.97 -0.15 -2.27
CA VAL A 324 16.17 0.82 -3.37
C VAL A 324 17.07 0.23 -4.45
N ARG A 325 18.17 -0.42 -4.06
CA ARG A 325 19.07 -1.10 -5.03
C ARG A 325 18.36 -2.19 -5.81
N LYS A 326 17.57 -3.06 -5.11
CA LYS A 326 16.78 -4.13 -5.75
C LYS A 326 15.77 -3.52 -6.74
N LEU A 327 15.03 -2.49 -6.32
CA LEU A 327 14.04 -1.84 -7.19
C LEU A 327 14.69 -1.15 -8.39
N PHE A 328 15.75 -0.36 -8.15
CA PHE A 328 16.44 0.36 -9.23
C PHE A 328 17.00 -0.59 -10.28
N ARG A 329 17.65 -1.68 -9.85
CA ARG A 329 18.15 -2.72 -10.75
C ARG A 329 17.02 -3.34 -11.57
N TRP A 330 15.92 -3.72 -10.93
CA TRP A 330 14.76 -4.28 -11.62
C TRP A 330 14.16 -3.31 -12.64
N VAL A 331 13.99 -2.04 -12.28
CA VAL A 331 13.53 -1.00 -13.22
C VAL A 331 14.49 -0.85 -14.38
N TYR A 332 15.80 -0.85 -14.11
CA TYR A 332 16.81 -0.71 -15.15
C TYR A 332 16.80 -1.87 -16.15
N GLU A 333 16.67 -3.10 -15.66
CA GLU A 333 16.57 -4.31 -16.49
C GLU A 333 15.24 -4.38 -17.28
N ASN A 334 14.18 -3.71 -16.79
CA ASN A 334 12.83 -3.74 -17.37
C ASN A 334 12.38 -2.39 -17.94
N LYS A 335 13.28 -1.52 -18.40
CA LYS A 335 12.94 -0.16 -18.88
C LYS A 335 11.79 -0.13 -19.90
N ASN A 336 11.73 -1.13 -20.77
CA ASN A 336 10.76 -1.19 -21.88
C ASN A 336 9.30 -1.23 -21.40
N ILE A 337 9.04 -1.68 -20.15
CA ILE A 337 7.67 -1.70 -19.64
C ILE A 337 7.19 -0.33 -19.16
N PHE A 338 8.09 0.65 -19.04
CA PHE A 338 7.79 2.02 -18.60
C PHE A 338 7.78 3.04 -19.75
N LEU A 339 8.12 2.59 -20.96
CA LEU A 339 8.01 3.35 -22.21
C LEU A 339 6.65 3.13 -22.86
#